data_d2b4d7d47b75b2fb11ea4afd9c52bda3
#
_entry.id   d2b4d7d47b75b2fb11ea4afd9c52bda3
#
_cell.length_a   1.000
_cell.length_b   1.000
_cell.length_c   1.000
_cell.angle_alpha   90.00
_cell.angle_beta   90.00
_cell.angle_gamma   90.00
#
_symmetry.space_group_name_H-M   'P 1'
#
loop_
_entity.id
_entity.type
_entity.pdbx_description
1 polymer ?
#
loop_
_entity_poly.entity_id
_entity_poly.type
_entity_poly.pdbx_seq_one_letter_code
_entity_poly.pdbx_strand_id
1 'polypeptide(L)'
;MEPKISGVGVLDKSFGVVALVAESPRSLAELIQGTGLSRATAHRLALALEAHGLLRRLPDGRFALGLHLVALGRIAAEQFPLAEIAAPALVALREITGESVQLYVRDGSNRVCIAALESLHGLRTIVAVGAALPLDVGSAGRVLSGEHTATGWLQTVGEREAGVASVSAPVRGPQVELLAAVSVSGPIDRLGRSPGKLHGPAVVAAANQIQQA
;
A
#
# COMPACT_ATOMS: atom_id res chain seq x y z
N MET A 1 8.39 6.55 1.72
CA MET A 1 7.28 7.30 1.04
C MET A 1 7.88 8.55 0.44
N GLU A 2 7.92 8.67 -0.89
CA GLU A 2 8.45 9.88 -1.53
C GLU A 2 7.53 11.07 -1.23
N PRO A 3 8.08 12.23 -0.81
CA PRO A 3 7.29 13.41 -0.54
C PRO A 3 6.72 13.98 -1.85
N LYS A 4 5.39 14.04 -1.96
CA LYS A 4 4.72 14.76 -3.06
C LYS A 4 4.98 16.26 -2.89
N ILE A 5 5.38 16.94 -3.97
CA ILE A 5 5.55 18.40 -3.96
C ILE A 5 4.19 19.02 -4.28
N SER A 6 3.56 19.67 -3.29
CA SER A 6 2.23 20.28 -3.43
C SER A 6 2.28 21.73 -3.91
N GLY A 7 3.47 22.36 -3.89
CA GLY A 7 3.67 23.79 -4.11
C GLY A 7 3.42 24.65 -2.85
N VAL A 8 2.98 24.05 -1.74
CA VAL A 8 2.83 24.72 -0.44
C VAL A 8 3.99 24.33 0.46
N GLY A 9 5.09 25.08 0.36
CA GLY A 9 6.39 24.72 0.93
C GLY A 9 6.42 24.37 2.42
N VAL A 10 5.48 24.88 3.24
CA VAL A 10 5.40 24.48 4.65
C VAL A 10 4.80 23.08 4.79
N LEU A 11 3.79 22.73 4.00
CA LEU A 11 3.19 21.39 3.99
C LEU A 11 4.19 20.36 3.48
N ASP A 12 4.84 20.64 2.35
CA ASP A 12 5.84 19.73 1.76
C ASP A 12 6.97 19.40 2.76
N LYS A 13 7.47 20.42 3.46
CA LYS A 13 8.50 20.26 4.51
C LYS A 13 7.97 19.47 5.71
N SER A 14 6.73 19.74 6.14
CA SER A 14 6.11 19.05 7.28
C SER A 14 5.89 17.57 6.98
N PHE A 15 5.36 17.25 5.79
CA PHE A 15 5.20 15.87 5.35
C PHE A 15 6.53 15.16 5.11
N GLY A 16 7.59 15.88 4.68
CA GLY A 16 8.95 15.34 4.62
C GLY A 16 9.46 14.89 6.00
N VAL A 17 9.20 15.67 7.05
CA VAL A 17 9.53 15.28 8.43
C VAL A 17 8.72 14.04 8.86
N VAL A 18 7.41 14.01 8.60
CA VAL A 18 6.55 12.86 8.94
C VAL A 18 7.01 11.61 8.21
N ALA A 19 7.33 11.70 6.91
CA ALA A 19 7.79 10.58 6.11
C ALA A 19 9.11 9.98 6.66
N LEU A 20 10.05 10.81 7.05
CA LEU A 20 11.32 10.37 7.64
C LEU A 20 11.13 9.67 8.99
N VAL A 21 10.22 10.19 9.84
CA VAL A 21 9.88 9.60 11.14
C VAL A 21 9.09 8.29 10.98
N ALA A 22 8.35 8.14 9.88
CA ALA A 22 7.62 6.91 9.57
C ALA A 22 8.54 5.71 9.31
N GLU A 23 9.77 5.94 8.85
CA GLU A 23 10.76 4.87 8.66
C GLU A 23 11.29 4.35 9.99
N SER A 24 11.60 5.26 10.92
CA SER A 24 12.02 4.97 12.31
C SER A 24 12.02 6.26 13.15
N PRO A 25 11.93 6.15 14.50
CA PRO A 25 12.08 7.32 15.37
C PRO A 25 13.40 8.08 15.12
N ARG A 26 13.32 9.42 15.05
CA ARG A 26 14.45 10.30 14.67
C ARG A 26 14.70 11.36 15.73
N SER A 27 15.98 11.62 15.99
CA SER A 27 16.43 12.80 16.73
C SER A 27 16.31 14.07 15.87
N LEU A 28 16.36 15.25 16.48
CA LEU A 28 16.38 16.51 15.74
C LEU A 28 17.57 16.59 14.74
N ALA A 29 18.73 16.05 15.12
CA ALA A 29 19.90 16.04 14.24
C ALA A 29 19.65 15.19 12.97
N GLU A 30 19.05 14.01 13.13
CA GLU A 30 18.69 13.14 12.00
C GLU A 30 17.58 13.75 11.14
N LEU A 31 16.62 14.48 11.72
CA LEU A 31 15.64 15.24 10.95
C LEU A 31 16.28 16.32 10.08
N ILE A 32 17.24 17.07 10.64
CA ILE A 32 17.99 18.08 9.88
C ILE A 32 18.74 17.43 8.72
N GLN A 33 19.47 16.36 8.99
CA GLN A 33 20.25 15.64 7.99
C GLN A 33 19.38 15.05 6.87
N GLY A 34 18.29 14.36 7.24
CA GLY A 34 17.43 13.64 6.28
C GLY A 34 16.53 14.55 5.46
N THR A 35 16.15 15.74 6.00
CA THR A 35 15.28 16.68 5.29
C THR A 35 16.04 17.84 4.61
N GLY A 36 17.30 18.05 4.94
CA GLY A 36 18.08 19.22 4.48
C GLY A 36 17.59 20.56 5.04
N LEU A 37 16.70 20.57 6.02
CA LEU A 37 16.17 21.79 6.62
C LEU A 37 17.16 22.42 7.58
N SER A 38 17.08 23.77 7.73
CA SER A 38 17.81 24.44 8.80
C SER A 38 17.34 23.96 10.18
N ARG A 39 18.22 23.99 11.19
CA ARG A 39 17.90 23.60 12.57
C ARG A 39 16.65 24.29 13.10
N ALA A 40 16.51 25.60 12.89
CA ALA A 40 15.36 26.37 13.34
C ALA A 40 14.06 25.92 12.68
N THR A 41 14.10 25.64 11.37
CA THR A 41 12.93 25.15 10.62
C THR A 41 12.54 23.74 11.04
N ALA A 42 13.48 22.81 11.08
CA ALA A 42 13.21 21.43 11.48
C ALA A 42 12.64 21.35 12.90
N HIS A 43 13.22 22.07 13.86
CA HIS A 43 12.74 22.13 15.23
C HIS A 43 11.32 22.70 15.33
N ARG A 44 11.07 23.84 14.67
CA ARG A 44 9.74 24.47 14.68
C ARG A 44 8.66 23.56 14.06
N LEU A 45 8.98 22.91 12.95
CA LEU A 45 8.04 21.96 12.31
C LEU A 45 7.80 20.73 13.17
N ALA A 46 8.84 20.16 13.78
CA ALA A 46 8.70 19.01 14.67
C ALA A 46 7.83 19.33 15.89
N LEU A 47 8.00 20.50 16.52
CA LEU A 47 7.15 20.94 17.63
C LEU A 47 5.70 21.23 17.18
N ALA A 48 5.50 21.82 16.01
CA ALA A 48 4.15 22.04 15.49
C ALA A 48 3.44 20.70 15.20
N LEU A 49 4.13 19.75 14.58
CA LEU A 49 3.60 18.40 14.33
C LEU A 49 3.32 17.64 15.64
N GLU A 50 4.15 17.83 16.67
CA GLU A 50 3.94 17.28 18.02
C GLU A 50 2.69 17.91 18.66
N ALA A 51 2.52 19.23 18.59
CA ALA A 51 1.35 19.92 19.10
C ALA A 51 0.03 19.48 18.44
N HIS A 52 0.08 19.10 17.15
CA HIS A 52 -1.07 18.54 16.42
C HIS A 52 -1.21 17.00 16.60
N GLY A 53 -0.38 16.37 17.42
CA GLY A 53 -0.42 14.92 17.67
C GLY A 53 0.00 14.05 16.48
N LEU A 54 0.57 14.63 15.43
CA LEU A 54 1.12 13.90 14.28
C LEU A 54 2.50 13.31 14.58
N LEU A 55 3.25 13.94 15.50
CA LEU A 55 4.44 13.38 16.12
C LEU A 55 4.24 13.30 17.63
N ARG A 56 5.08 12.50 18.29
CA ARG A 56 5.25 12.45 19.74
C ARG A 56 6.71 12.32 20.08
N ARG A 57 7.09 12.75 21.27
CA ARG A 57 8.45 12.61 21.77
C ARG A 57 8.58 11.34 22.61
N LEU A 58 9.61 10.56 22.34
CA LEU A 58 9.98 9.41 23.15
C LEU A 58 10.80 9.85 24.38
N PRO A 59 10.93 8.98 25.41
CA PRO A 59 11.75 9.30 26.61
C PRO A 59 13.21 9.64 26.32
N ASP A 60 13.77 9.12 25.23
CA ASP A 60 15.13 9.41 24.76
C ASP A 60 15.23 10.70 23.93
N GLY A 61 14.15 11.46 23.80
CA GLY A 61 14.08 12.72 23.08
C GLY A 61 13.85 12.61 21.58
N ARG A 62 13.80 11.40 21.00
CA ARG A 62 13.51 11.20 19.58
C ARG A 62 12.03 11.44 19.27
N PHE A 63 11.75 11.88 18.05
CA PHE A 63 10.41 12.01 17.51
C PHE A 63 9.96 10.67 16.89
N ALA A 64 8.75 10.26 17.19
CA ALA A 64 8.05 9.12 16.61
C ALA A 64 6.68 9.56 16.10
N LEU A 65 6.01 8.74 15.29
CA LEU A 65 4.64 9.02 14.83
C LEU A 65 3.69 9.17 16.02
N GLY A 66 2.83 10.17 15.97
CA GLY A 66 1.85 10.49 16.99
C GLY A 66 0.59 9.63 16.91
N LEU A 67 -0.09 9.44 18.05
CA LEU A 67 -1.28 8.60 18.13
C LEU A 67 -2.51 9.18 17.38
N HIS A 68 -2.51 10.48 17.09
CA HIS A 68 -3.59 11.08 16.28
C HIS A 68 -3.67 10.51 14.87
N LEU A 69 -2.52 10.05 14.32
CA LEU A 69 -2.48 9.36 13.03
C LEU A 69 -3.25 8.01 13.06
N VAL A 70 -3.27 7.32 14.19
CA VAL A 70 -4.06 6.08 14.34
C VAL A 70 -5.55 6.39 14.28
N ALA A 71 -6.00 7.47 14.95
CA ALA A 71 -7.39 7.90 14.92
C ALA A 71 -7.82 8.35 13.52
N LEU A 72 -7.00 9.15 12.83
CA LEU A 72 -7.27 9.58 11.46
C LEU A 72 -7.31 8.40 10.49
N GLY A 73 -6.38 7.46 10.61
CA GLY A 73 -6.36 6.24 9.78
C GLY A 73 -7.60 5.38 9.96
N ARG A 74 -8.10 5.23 11.22
CA ARG A 74 -9.33 4.51 11.50
C ARG A 74 -10.54 5.18 10.86
N ILE A 75 -10.70 6.49 11.03
CA ILE A 75 -11.80 7.26 10.42
C ILE A 75 -11.74 7.16 8.89
N ALA A 76 -10.55 7.28 8.31
CA ALA A 76 -10.38 7.15 6.86
C ALA A 76 -10.78 5.75 6.36
N ALA A 77 -10.44 4.69 7.11
CA ALA A 77 -10.83 3.32 6.77
C ALA A 77 -12.36 3.14 6.85
N GLU A 78 -13.03 3.71 7.85
CA GLU A 78 -14.51 3.67 7.97
C GLU A 78 -15.22 4.39 6.81
N GLN A 79 -14.61 5.47 6.29
CA GLN A 79 -15.13 6.21 5.14
C GLN A 79 -14.88 5.49 3.80
N PHE A 80 -14.06 4.45 3.80
CA PHE A 80 -13.75 3.65 2.62
C PHE A 80 -13.83 2.15 2.93
N PRO A 81 -15.06 1.60 3.07
CA PRO A 81 -15.30 0.26 3.63
C PRO A 81 -14.87 -0.91 2.72
N LEU A 82 -14.34 -0.63 1.53
CA LEU A 82 -13.99 -1.67 0.55
C LEU A 82 -13.03 -2.73 1.11
N ALA A 83 -12.13 -2.36 2.02
CA ALA A 83 -11.22 -3.31 2.67
C ALA A 83 -11.98 -4.31 3.58
N GLU A 84 -12.99 -3.84 4.30
CA GLU A 84 -13.85 -4.69 5.15
C GLU A 84 -14.75 -5.59 4.30
N ILE A 85 -15.36 -5.04 3.26
CA ILE A 85 -16.18 -5.78 2.29
C ILE A 85 -15.37 -6.90 1.64
N ALA A 86 -14.12 -6.62 1.27
CA ALA A 86 -13.24 -7.57 0.62
C ALA A 86 -12.66 -8.64 1.56
N ALA A 87 -12.64 -8.42 2.86
CA ALA A 87 -11.93 -9.27 3.81
C ALA A 87 -12.26 -10.78 3.69
N PRO A 88 -13.54 -11.22 3.58
CA PRO A 88 -13.85 -12.64 3.44
C PRO A 88 -13.27 -13.25 2.16
N ALA A 89 -13.34 -12.52 1.03
CA ALA A 89 -12.82 -12.98 -0.25
C ALA A 89 -11.28 -13.07 -0.23
N LEU A 90 -10.61 -12.12 0.43
CA LEU A 90 -9.16 -12.13 0.59
C LEU A 90 -8.67 -13.30 1.45
N VAL A 91 -9.41 -13.61 2.54
CA VAL A 91 -9.10 -14.78 3.39
C VAL A 91 -9.20 -16.07 2.58
N ALA A 92 -10.33 -16.28 1.89
CA ALA A 92 -10.55 -17.46 1.06
C ALA A 92 -9.48 -17.58 -0.04
N LEU A 93 -9.13 -16.47 -0.70
CA LEU A 93 -8.11 -16.46 -1.74
C LEU A 93 -6.72 -16.85 -1.19
N ARG A 94 -6.33 -16.35 -0.01
CA ARG A 94 -5.08 -16.75 0.65
C ARG A 94 -5.09 -18.23 1.00
N GLU A 95 -6.19 -18.77 1.52
CA GLU A 95 -6.31 -20.19 1.86
C GLU A 95 -6.18 -21.11 0.62
N ILE A 96 -6.83 -20.73 -0.48
CA ILE A 96 -6.79 -21.46 -1.75
C ILE A 96 -5.40 -21.43 -2.37
N THR A 97 -4.72 -20.28 -2.34
CA THR A 97 -3.46 -20.08 -3.05
C THR A 97 -2.22 -20.38 -2.19
N GLY A 98 -2.35 -20.26 -0.85
CA GLY A 98 -1.23 -20.32 0.09
C GLY A 98 -0.30 -19.09 0.03
N GLU A 99 -0.58 -18.12 -0.84
CA GLU A 99 0.30 -16.98 -1.11
C GLU A 99 -0.22 -15.68 -0.49
N SER A 100 0.63 -14.65 -0.50
CA SER A 100 0.24 -13.31 -0.04
C SER A 100 -0.80 -12.69 -0.98
N VAL A 101 -1.84 -12.10 -0.38
CA VAL A 101 -2.98 -11.49 -1.07
C VAL A 101 -3.06 -10.02 -0.70
N GLN A 102 -3.30 -9.16 -1.68
CA GLN A 102 -3.43 -7.72 -1.47
C GLN A 102 -4.64 -7.16 -2.23
N LEU A 103 -5.21 -6.08 -1.70
CA LEU A 103 -6.19 -5.24 -2.37
C LEU A 103 -5.61 -3.85 -2.56
N TYR A 104 -5.61 -3.36 -3.80
CA TYR A 104 -5.07 -2.06 -4.15
C TYR A 104 -6.14 -1.16 -4.74
N VAL A 105 -6.06 0.13 -4.42
CA VAL A 105 -6.82 1.20 -5.08
C VAL A 105 -5.88 2.17 -5.77
N ARG A 106 -6.38 2.86 -6.79
CA ARG A 106 -5.60 3.89 -7.48
C ARG A 106 -5.61 5.21 -6.70
N ASP A 107 -4.43 5.80 -6.53
CA ASP A 107 -4.24 7.17 -6.03
C ASP A 107 -3.27 7.93 -6.96
N GLY A 108 -3.81 8.69 -7.88
CA GLY A 108 -3.03 9.43 -8.87
C GLY A 108 -2.20 8.50 -9.76
N SER A 109 -0.87 8.64 -9.73
CA SER A 109 0.11 7.79 -10.42
C SER A 109 0.52 6.54 -9.65
N ASN A 110 -0.04 6.33 -8.45
CA ASN A 110 0.27 5.19 -7.61
C ASN A 110 -0.95 4.28 -7.42
N ARG A 111 -0.69 3.06 -6.94
CA ARG A 111 -1.66 2.20 -6.28
C ARG A 111 -1.35 2.13 -4.79
N VAL A 112 -2.35 2.21 -3.95
CA VAL A 112 -2.22 2.10 -2.49
C VAL A 112 -2.78 0.76 -2.04
N CYS A 113 -2.03 0.03 -1.23
CA CYS A 113 -2.50 -1.21 -0.61
C CYS A 113 -3.45 -0.86 0.54
N ILE A 114 -4.72 -1.24 0.44
CA ILE A 114 -5.73 -0.98 1.47
C ILE A 114 -6.05 -2.20 2.32
N ALA A 115 -5.70 -3.40 1.86
CA ALA A 115 -5.76 -4.63 2.64
C ALA A 115 -4.66 -5.59 2.18
N ALA A 116 -4.07 -6.32 3.13
CA ALA A 116 -3.05 -7.33 2.86
C ALA A 116 -3.17 -8.48 3.84
N LEU A 117 -3.02 -9.71 3.33
CA LEU A 117 -2.89 -10.93 4.10
C LEU A 117 -1.60 -11.62 3.66
N GLU A 118 -0.68 -11.81 4.57
CA GLU A 118 0.58 -12.48 4.27
C GLU A 118 0.39 -13.99 4.11
N SER A 119 1.18 -14.57 3.22
CA SER A 119 1.37 -16.03 3.14
C SER A 119 1.91 -16.57 4.47
N LEU A 120 1.54 -17.80 4.81
CA LEU A 120 2.07 -18.49 5.99
C LEU A 120 3.46 -19.10 5.74
N HIS A 121 3.97 -19.05 4.51
CA HIS A 121 5.32 -19.49 4.19
C HIS A 121 6.38 -18.50 4.72
N GLY A 122 7.53 -19.03 5.14
CA GLY A 122 8.66 -18.22 5.63
C GLY A 122 9.14 -17.21 4.58
N LEU A 123 9.38 -17.66 3.34
CA LEU A 123 9.68 -16.80 2.21
C LEU A 123 8.36 -16.37 1.56
N ARG A 124 8.04 -15.09 1.63
CA ARG A 124 6.79 -14.51 1.13
C ARG A 124 6.96 -13.08 0.67
N THR A 125 6.07 -12.62 -0.17
CA THR A 125 5.95 -11.19 -0.51
C THR A 125 5.22 -10.47 0.61
N ILE A 126 5.79 -9.35 1.07
CA ILE A 126 5.21 -8.49 2.10
C ILE A 126 4.92 -7.12 1.48
N VAL A 127 3.67 -6.68 1.59
CA VAL A 127 3.25 -5.32 1.24
C VAL A 127 2.41 -4.80 2.39
N ALA A 128 2.90 -3.75 3.04
CA ALA A 128 2.17 -3.15 4.16
C ALA A 128 0.89 -2.43 3.68
N VAL A 129 -0.14 -2.45 4.51
CA VAL A 129 -1.32 -1.59 4.31
C VAL A 129 -0.87 -0.13 4.36
N GLY A 130 -1.33 0.70 3.43
CA GLY A 130 -0.89 2.07 3.22
C GLY A 130 0.33 2.22 2.31
N ALA A 131 0.99 1.13 1.91
CA ALA A 131 2.11 1.22 0.96
C ALA A 131 1.64 1.73 -0.40
N ALA A 132 2.29 2.78 -0.90
CA ALA A 132 2.08 3.33 -2.23
C ALA A 132 3.13 2.77 -3.19
N LEU A 133 2.69 2.17 -4.28
CA LEU A 133 3.52 1.57 -5.32
C LEU A 133 3.18 2.18 -6.68
N PRO A 134 4.13 2.32 -7.61
CA PRO A 134 3.85 2.87 -8.95
C PRO A 134 2.81 2.04 -9.72
N LEU A 135 2.02 2.71 -10.57
CA LEU A 135 1.02 2.05 -11.42
C LEU A 135 1.63 1.33 -12.63
N ASP A 136 2.77 1.77 -13.11
CA ASP A 136 3.43 1.29 -14.33
C ASP A 136 4.14 -0.07 -14.17
N VAL A 137 4.22 -0.61 -12.94
CA VAL A 137 4.89 -1.88 -12.66
C VAL A 137 3.99 -2.85 -11.92
N GLY A 138 4.05 -4.13 -12.30
CA GLY A 138 3.36 -5.23 -11.65
C GLY A 138 1.89 -5.36 -12.05
N SER A 139 1.36 -6.57 -11.92
CA SER A 139 0.02 -6.93 -12.44
C SER A 139 -1.11 -6.06 -11.91
N ALA A 140 -1.11 -5.71 -10.61
CA ALA A 140 -2.14 -4.85 -10.03
C ALA A 140 -2.07 -3.41 -10.54
N GLY A 141 -0.86 -2.87 -10.79
CA GLY A 141 -0.69 -1.55 -11.38
C GLY A 141 -1.25 -1.50 -12.80
N ARG A 142 -0.95 -2.50 -13.61
CA ARG A 142 -1.47 -2.63 -14.99
C ARG A 142 -2.99 -2.75 -15.02
N VAL A 143 -3.58 -3.54 -14.11
CA VAL A 143 -5.05 -3.61 -13.93
C VAL A 143 -5.62 -2.23 -13.62
N LEU A 144 -5.04 -1.51 -12.64
CA LEU A 144 -5.53 -0.19 -12.22
C LEU A 144 -5.25 0.92 -13.25
N SER A 145 -4.37 0.68 -14.21
CA SER A 145 -4.15 1.54 -15.37
C SER A 145 -5.18 1.29 -16.49
N GLY A 146 -6.09 0.34 -16.30
CA GLY A 146 -7.14 0.00 -17.27
C GLY A 146 -6.75 -1.07 -18.28
N GLU A 147 -5.59 -1.71 -18.15
CA GLU A 147 -5.24 -2.84 -18.98
C GLU A 147 -6.13 -4.04 -18.63
N HIS A 148 -6.59 -4.75 -19.64
CA HIS A 148 -7.48 -5.90 -19.48
C HIS A 148 -7.17 -6.99 -20.50
N THR A 149 -7.57 -8.21 -20.19
CA THR A 149 -7.44 -9.36 -21.06
C THR A 149 -8.76 -10.14 -21.11
N ALA A 150 -8.92 -10.98 -22.12
CA ALA A 150 -10.08 -11.87 -22.24
C ALA A 150 -10.18 -12.88 -21.06
N THR A 151 -9.08 -13.16 -20.38
CA THR A 151 -9.06 -14.05 -19.21
C THR A 151 -9.56 -13.39 -17.93
N GLY A 152 -9.73 -12.05 -17.90
CA GLY A 152 -10.16 -11.30 -16.73
C GLY A 152 -9.07 -11.06 -15.68
N TRP A 153 -7.82 -11.48 -15.95
CA TRP A 153 -6.67 -11.28 -15.07
C TRP A 153 -5.41 -10.87 -15.85
N LEU A 154 -4.50 -10.20 -15.19
CA LEU A 154 -3.15 -9.88 -15.67
C LEU A 154 -2.12 -10.51 -14.75
N GLN A 155 -0.96 -10.89 -15.32
CA GLN A 155 0.16 -11.43 -14.56
C GLN A 155 1.45 -10.70 -14.89
N THR A 156 2.39 -10.70 -13.94
CA THR A 156 3.76 -10.24 -14.15
C THR A 156 4.75 -11.15 -13.43
N VAL A 157 5.98 -11.22 -13.93
CA VAL A 157 7.05 -12.04 -13.38
C VAL A 157 8.33 -11.22 -13.37
N GLY A 158 8.87 -10.95 -12.18
CA GLY A 158 10.10 -10.17 -11.98
C GLY A 158 9.99 -8.69 -12.33
N GLU A 159 8.80 -8.17 -12.60
CA GLU A 159 8.63 -6.79 -13.09
C GLU A 159 8.78 -5.75 -11.97
N ARG A 160 8.13 -5.95 -10.83
CA ARG A 160 8.24 -5.06 -9.68
C ARG A 160 9.52 -5.34 -8.89
N GLU A 161 9.85 -6.61 -8.71
CA GLU A 161 10.96 -7.07 -7.89
C GLU A 161 11.48 -8.39 -8.44
N ALA A 162 12.79 -8.50 -8.62
CA ALA A 162 13.41 -9.74 -9.07
C ALA A 162 13.03 -10.90 -8.14
N GLY A 163 12.62 -12.03 -8.71
CA GLY A 163 12.20 -13.20 -7.93
C GLY A 163 10.73 -13.20 -7.49
N VAL A 164 9.95 -12.14 -7.75
CA VAL A 164 8.52 -12.05 -7.41
C VAL A 164 7.66 -12.19 -8.65
N ALA A 165 6.62 -13.02 -8.56
CA ALA A 165 5.55 -13.10 -9.54
C ALA A 165 4.22 -12.65 -8.91
N SER A 166 3.30 -12.16 -9.75
CA SER A 166 1.98 -11.77 -9.30
C SER A 166 0.92 -11.96 -10.38
N VAL A 167 -0.32 -12.14 -9.94
CA VAL A 167 -1.52 -12.17 -10.78
C VAL A 167 -2.61 -11.33 -10.12
N SER A 168 -3.31 -10.53 -10.91
CA SER A 168 -4.31 -9.59 -10.40
C SER A 168 -5.54 -9.54 -11.29
N ALA A 169 -6.71 -9.30 -10.68
CA ALA A 169 -7.98 -9.09 -11.37
C ALA A 169 -8.62 -7.77 -10.91
N PRO A 170 -9.40 -7.11 -11.79
CA PRO A 170 -10.12 -5.89 -11.45
C PRO A 170 -11.33 -6.19 -10.56
N VAL A 171 -11.52 -5.37 -9.54
CA VAL A 171 -12.76 -5.24 -8.79
C VAL A 171 -13.51 -4.05 -9.35
N ARG A 172 -14.75 -4.27 -9.82
CA ARG A 172 -15.57 -3.24 -10.45
C ARG A 172 -16.78 -2.92 -9.59
N GLY A 173 -17.22 -1.69 -9.64
CA GLY A 173 -18.45 -1.25 -8.99
C GLY A 173 -19.69 -1.53 -9.85
N PRO A 174 -20.88 -1.15 -9.34
CA PRO A 174 -22.16 -1.39 -10.02
C PRO A 174 -22.28 -0.74 -11.41
N GLN A 175 -21.54 0.35 -11.65
CA GLN A 175 -21.52 1.05 -12.94
C GLN A 175 -20.33 0.61 -13.82
N VAL A 176 -19.74 -0.56 -13.48
CA VAL A 176 -18.58 -1.16 -14.18
C VAL A 176 -17.29 -0.33 -14.02
N GLU A 177 -17.30 0.71 -13.19
CA GLU A 177 -16.12 1.50 -12.86
C GLU A 177 -15.08 0.66 -12.11
N LEU A 178 -13.82 0.92 -12.36
CA LEU A 178 -12.70 0.22 -11.74
C LEU A 178 -12.45 0.79 -10.33
N LEU A 179 -12.84 0.03 -9.30
CA LEU A 179 -12.68 0.42 -7.90
C LEU A 179 -11.33 -0.01 -7.33
N ALA A 180 -10.90 -1.24 -7.62
CA ALA A 180 -9.72 -1.83 -7.02
C ALA A 180 -9.11 -2.92 -7.90
N ALA A 181 -7.95 -3.44 -7.50
CA ALA A 181 -7.35 -4.65 -8.02
C ALA A 181 -7.04 -5.61 -6.85
N VAL A 182 -7.58 -6.82 -6.91
CA VAL A 182 -7.17 -7.91 -6.03
C VAL A 182 -5.98 -8.64 -6.65
N SER A 183 -5.00 -9.00 -5.83
CA SER A 183 -3.73 -9.54 -6.29
C SER A 183 -3.27 -10.70 -5.41
N VAL A 184 -2.70 -11.72 -6.03
CA VAL A 184 -1.86 -12.74 -5.39
C VAL A 184 -0.43 -12.49 -5.80
N SER A 185 0.51 -12.52 -4.85
CA SER A 185 1.93 -12.34 -5.10
C SER A 185 2.78 -13.24 -4.23
N GLY A 186 3.88 -13.73 -4.80
CA GLY A 186 4.80 -14.61 -4.11
C GLY A 186 6.08 -14.87 -4.91
N PRO A 187 7.00 -15.69 -4.38
CA PRO A 187 8.22 -16.07 -5.06
C PRO A 187 7.93 -16.81 -6.37
N ILE A 188 8.74 -16.53 -7.41
CA ILE A 188 8.64 -17.20 -8.72
C ILE A 188 8.77 -18.72 -8.57
N ASP A 189 9.56 -19.21 -7.63
CA ASP A 189 9.76 -20.64 -7.39
C ASP A 189 8.46 -21.38 -7.06
N ARG A 190 7.49 -20.72 -6.42
CA ARG A 190 6.16 -21.28 -6.12
C ARG A 190 5.10 -20.90 -7.14
N LEU A 191 5.04 -19.62 -7.53
CA LEU A 191 4.05 -19.16 -8.49
C LEU A 191 4.38 -19.54 -9.94
N GLY A 192 5.63 -19.92 -10.22
CA GLY A 192 6.10 -20.23 -11.56
C GLY A 192 6.19 -18.99 -12.47
N ARG A 193 6.52 -19.25 -13.74
CA ARG A 193 6.58 -18.21 -14.78
C ARG A 193 5.24 -17.92 -15.45
N SER A 194 4.19 -18.60 -15.04
CA SER A 194 2.81 -18.39 -15.53
C SER A 194 1.82 -18.41 -14.37
N PRO A 195 1.95 -17.46 -13.39
CA PRO A 195 1.12 -17.45 -12.19
C PRO A 195 -0.38 -17.32 -12.47
N GLY A 196 -0.75 -16.71 -13.59
CA GLY A 196 -2.13 -16.57 -14.02
C GLY A 196 -2.78 -17.89 -14.43
N LYS A 197 -2.03 -18.85 -14.99
CA LYS A 197 -2.56 -20.20 -15.26
C LYS A 197 -2.90 -20.94 -13.97
N LEU A 198 -2.12 -20.73 -12.92
CA LEU A 198 -2.28 -21.42 -11.64
C LEU A 198 -3.35 -20.74 -10.77
N HIS A 199 -3.29 -19.43 -10.63
CA HIS A 199 -4.09 -18.67 -9.66
C HIS A 199 -5.10 -17.69 -10.30
N GLY A 200 -5.04 -17.44 -11.60
CA GLY A 200 -5.91 -16.49 -12.30
C GLY A 200 -7.41 -16.74 -12.05
N PRO A 201 -7.92 -17.99 -12.20
CA PRO A 201 -9.33 -18.28 -11.91
C PRO A 201 -9.74 -17.95 -10.47
N ALA A 202 -8.88 -18.25 -9.47
CA ALA A 202 -9.16 -17.95 -8.06
C ALA A 202 -9.16 -16.44 -7.80
N VAL A 203 -8.23 -15.68 -8.42
CA VAL A 203 -8.17 -14.22 -8.29
C VAL A 203 -9.40 -13.56 -8.93
N VAL A 204 -9.86 -14.03 -10.08
CA VAL A 204 -11.10 -13.55 -10.71
C VAL A 204 -12.32 -13.88 -9.86
N ALA A 205 -12.39 -15.08 -9.29
CA ALA A 205 -13.49 -15.47 -8.41
C ALA A 205 -13.55 -14.56 -7.16
N ALA A 206 -12.40 -14.27 -6.55
CA ALA A 206 -12.33 -13.33 -5.42
C ALA A 206 -12.75 -11.91 -5.82
N ALA A 207 -12.31 -11.42 -6.99
CA ALA A 207 -12.74 -10.13 -7.49
C ALA A 207 -14.26 -10.06 -7.67
N ASN A 208 -14.87 -11.08 -8.27
CA ASN A 208 -16.31 -11.17 -8.45
C ASN A 208 -17.07 -11.25 -7.11
N GLN A 209 -16.54 -11.95 -6.13
CA GLN A 209 -17.14 -12.00 -4.79
C GLN A 209 -17.16 -10.62 -4.13
N ILE A 210 -16.07 -9.85 -4.25
CA ILE A 210 -16.00 -8.48 -3.72
C ILE A 210 -17.00 -7.54 -4.43
N GLN A 211 -17.21 -7.73 -5.73
CA GLN A 211 -18.17 -6.94 -6.52
C GLN A 211 -19.64 -7.18 -6.13
N GLN A 212 -19.95 -8.33 -5.58
CA GLN A 212 -21.32 -8.75 -5.23
C GLN A 212 -21.69 -8.44 -3.78
N ALA A 213 -20.73 -8.03 -2.97
CA ALA A 213 -20.91 -7.74 -1.55
C ALA A 213 -21.24 -6.26 -1.31
#